data_e6144ffa2d337c312167b3df44b3e6be
#
_entry.id   e6144ffa2d337c312167b3df44b3e6be
#
_cell.length_a   1.000
_cell.length_b   1.000
_cell.length_c   1.000
_cell.angle_alpha   90.00
_cell.angle_beta   90.00
_cell.angle_gamma   90.00
#
_symmetry.space_group_name_H-M   'P 1'
#
loop_
_entity.id
_entity.type
_entity.pdbx_description
1 polymer ?
#
loop_
_entity_poly.entity_id
_entity_poly.type
_entity_poly.pdbx_seq_one_letter_code
_entity_poly.pdbx_strand_id
1 'polypeptide(L)'
;MKQLIAISAIGNDRTGLVYDLTRVVVECGGNVLESRMTALGNEFAVLMLVAGNWHTLAKLEGELAKLGESSGLTVISRRTEIRPPRTDMVSYTVDVVCLDQPGVLHSLAGFFSSRGIDIGDISTRTYNAAHTGAPMFSL
;
A
#
# COMPACT_ATOMS: atom_id res chain seq x y z
N MET A 1 19.74 -4.66 -16.47
CA MET A 1 18.85 -3.51 -16.27
C MET A 1 17.81 -3.86 -15.23
N LYS A 2 17.68 -3.03 -14.21
CA LYS A 2 16.68 -3.25 -13.16
C LYS A 2 15.29 -2.92 -13.67
N GLN A 3 14.37 -3.80 -13.42
CA GLN A 3 12.96 -3.60 -13.67
C GLN A 3 12.21 -3.61 -12.35
N LEU A 4 11.01 -3.08 -12.36
CA LEU A 4 10.19 -2.96 -11.16
C LEU A 4 8.87 -3.69 -11.31
N ILE A 5 8.38 -4.20 -10.18
CA ILE A 5 7.06 -4.78 -10.09
C ILE A 5 6.37 -4.24 -8.82
N ALA A 6 5.14 -3.80 -8.96
CA ALA A 6 4.30 -3.40 -7.84
C ALA A 6 3.40 -4.59 -7.46
N ILE A 7 3.40 -4.92 -6.18
CA ILE A 7 2.68 -6.08 -5.65
C ILE A 7 1.65 -5.59 -4.63
N SER A 8 0.44 -6.11 -4.73
CA SER A 8 -0.62 -5.92 -3.75
C SER A 8 -1.07 -7.29 -3.26
N ALA A 9 -1.09 -7.47 -1.94
CA ALA A 9 -1.54 -8.72 -1.33
C ALA A 9 -2.46 -8.40 -0.15
N ILE A 10 -3.57 -9.12 -0.07
CA ILE A 10 -4.52 -8.99 1.04
C ILE A 10 -5.05 -10.37 1.41
N GLY A 11 -5.19 -10.63 2.69
CA GLY A 11 -5.73 -11.88 3.19
C GLY A 11 -5.86 -11.86 4.70
N ASN A 12 -6.31 -12.96 5.27
CA ASN A 12 -6.48 -13.08 6.72
C ASN A 12 -5.16 -12.80 7.44
N ASP A 13 -5.23 -11.94 8.45
CA ASP A 13 -4.05 -11.64 9.27
C ASP A 13 -3.63 -12.89 10.05
N ARG A 14 -2.35 -13.24 9.95
CA ARG A 14 -1.76 -14.37 10.68
C ARG A 14 -0.29 -14.13 10.95
N THR A 15 0.20 -14.76 11.99
CA THR A 15 1.62 -14.73 12.32
C THR A 15 2.44 -15.34 11.17
N GLY A 16 3.52 -14.67 10.80
CA GLY A 16 4.44 -15.16 9.77
C GLY A 16 4.09 -14.78 8.34
N LEU A 17 2.98 -14.06 8.12
CA LEU A 17 2.57 -13.67 6.77
C LEU A 17 3.61 -12.82 6.05
N VAL A 18 4.14 -11.81 6.74
CA VAL A 18 5.17 -10.93 6.19
C VAL A 18 6.43 -11.71 5.89
N TYR A 19 6.80 -12.62 6.78
CA TYR A 19 7.98 -13.48 6.59
C TYR A 19 7.84 -14.34 5.33
N ASP A 20 6.68 -14.98 5.16
CA ASP A 20 6.43 -15.84 4.00
C ASP A 20 6.49 -15.04 2.69
N LEU A 21 5.89 -13.86 2.68
CA LEU A 21 5.87 -12.97 1.52
C LEU A 21 7.27 -12.49 1.14
N THR A 22 8.01 -11.99 2.12
CA THR A 22 9.37 -11.49 1.88
C THR A 22 10.34 -12.60 1.54
N ARG A 23 10.13 -13.81 2.09
CA ARG A 23 10.94 -14.97 1.74
C ARG A 23 10.83 -15.28 0.24
N VAL A 24 9.62 -15.27 -0.29
CA VAL A 24 9.39 -15.50 -1.73
C VAL A 24 10.17 -14.48 -2.56
N VAL A 25 10.12 -13.20 -2.17
CA VAL A 25 10.86 -12.14 -2.86
C VAL A 25 12.36 -12.40 -2.85
N VAL A 26 12.92 -12.73 -1.69
CA VAL A 26 14.36 -12.98 -1.53
C VAL A 26 14.79 -14.21 -2.32
N GLU A 27 14.04 -15.30 -2.24
CA GLU A 27 14.37 -16.53 -2.95
C GLU A 27 14.35 -16.37 -4.47
N CYS A 28 13.54 -15.45 -4.99
CA CYS A 28 13.52 -15.13 -6.41
C CYS A 28 14.64 -14.16 -6.82
N GLY A 29 15.37 -13.61 -5.87
CA GLY A 29 16.44 -12.66 -6.14
C GLY A 29 15.97 -11.22 -6.25
N GLY A 30 14.76 -10.91 -5.76
CA GLY A 30 14.22 -9.57 -5.77
C GLY A 30 14.71 -8.73 -4.59
N ASN A 31 14.62 -7.43 -4.75
CA ASN A 31 14.95 -6.48 -3.70
C ASN A 31 13.77 -5.55 -3.45
N VAL A 32 13.27 -5.52 -2.21
CA VAL A 32 12.18 -4.62 -1.81
C VAL A 32 12.74 -3.21 -1.70
N LEU A 33 12.20 -2.30 -2.51
CA LEU A 33 12.60 -0.89 -2.48
C LEU A 33 11.71 -0.08 -1.55
N GLU A 34 10.43 -0.42 -1.50
CA GLU A 34 9.44 0.32 -0.74
C GLU A 34 8.30 -0.62 -0.40
N SER A 35 7.73 -0.49 0.78
CA SER A 35 6.56 -1.28 1.15
C SER A 35 5.70 -0.55 2.17
N ARG A 36 4.41 -0.89 2.16
CA ARG A 36 3.45 -0.49 3.17
C ARG A 36 2.63 -1.68 3.55
N MET A 37 2.52 -1.94 4.85
CA MET A 37 1.84 -3.12 5.37
C MET A 37 1.00 -2.71 6.57
N THR A 38 -0.25 -3.14 6.60
CA THR A 38 -1.15 -2.76 7.69
C THR A 38 -2.27 -3.78 7.86
N ALA A 39 -2.76 -3.89 9.09
CA ALA A 39 -3.98 -4.64 9.39
C ALA A 39 -5.20 -3.73 9.15
N LEU A 40 -6.19 -4.27 8.47
CA LEU A 40 -7.47 -3.58 8.20
C LEU A 40 -8.60 -4.56 8.54
N GLY A 41 -9.28 -4.32 9.66
CA GLY A 41 -10.24 -5.30 10.17
C GLY A 41 -9.52 -6.60 10.53
N ASN A 42 -10.02 -7.72 10.07
CA ASN A 42 -9.38 -9.03 10.25
C ASN A 42 -8.41 -9.37 9.11
N GLU A 43 -8.21 -8.45 8.19
CA GLU A 43 -7.33 -8.67 7.05
C GLU A 43 -6.00 -7.97 7.25
N PHE A 44 -4.97 -8.48 6.58
CA PHE A 44 -3.67 -7.83 6.48
C PHE A 44 -3.41 -7.47 5.03
N ALA A 45 -3.03 -6.23 4.78
CA ALA A 45 -2.80 -5.70 3.43
C ALA A 45 -1.35 -5.30 3.25
N VAL A 46 -0.79 -5.63 2.10
CA VAL A 46 0.59 -5.33 1.75
C VAL A 46 0.63 -4.66 0.39
N LEU A 47 1.37 -3.56 0.31
CA LEU A 47 1.77 -2.93 -0.95
C LEU A 47 3.30 -2.92 -0.99
N MET A 48 3.89 -3.36 -2.10
CA MET A 48 5.33 -3.55 -2.16
C MET A 48 5.86 -3.23 -3.55
N LEU A 49 6.96 -2.53 -3.61
CA LEU A 49 7.69 -2.27 -4.85
C LEU A 49 8.98 -3.06 -4.83
N VAL A 50 9.18 -3.93 -5.81
CA VAL A 50 10.32 -4.84 -5.88
C VAL A 50 11.10 -4.58 -7.16
N ALA A 51 12.43 -4.54 -7.03
CA ALA A 51 13.33 -4.42 -8.17
C ALA A 51 14.00 -5.77 -8.45
N GLY A 52 14.25 -6.04 -9.71
CA GLY A 52 14.96 -7.22 -10.14
C GLY A 52 15.20 -7.18 -11.65
N ASN A 53 15.86 -8.19 -12.18
CA ASN A 53 15.99 -8.33 -13.61
C ASN A 53 14.74 -9.01 -14.19
N TRP A 54 14.63 -9.08 -15.48
CA TRP A 54 13.51 -9.72 -16.18
C TRP A 54 13.22 -11.13 -15.65
N HIS A 55 14.24 -11.94 -15.51
CA HIS A 55 14.11 -13.33 -15.07
C HIS A 55 13.61 -13.41 -13.62
N THR A 56 14.16 -12.58 -12.74
CA THR A 56 13.74 -12.49 -11.34
C THR A 56 12.25 -12.16 -11.23
N LEU A 57 11.81 -11.15 -11.97
CA LEU A 57 10.40 -10.71 -11.89
C LEU A 57 9.44 -11.75 -12.48
N ALA A 58 9.83 -12.43 -13.54
CA ALA A 58 9.02 -13.50 -14.11
C ALA A 58 8.85 -14.65 -13.12
N LYS A 59 9.92 -15.04 -12.46
CA LYS A 59 9.90 -16.09 -11.42
C LYS A 59 9.05 -15.66 -10.23
N LEU A 60 9.19 -14.41 -9.82
CA LEU A 60 8.43 -13.83 -8.70
C LEU A 60 6.92 -13.85 -8.98
N GLU A 61 6.50 -13.47 -10.17
CA GLU A 61 5.09 -13.51 -10.55
C GLU A 61 4.50 -14.92 -10.39
N GLY A 62 5.21 -15.92 -10.83
CA GLY A 62 4.78 -17.32 -10.70
C GLY A 62 4.73 -17.79 -9.25
N GLU A 63 5.75 -17.47 -8.46
CA GLU A 63 5.81 -17.89 -7.06
C GLU A 63 4.77 -17.18 -6.20
N LEU A 64 4.48 -15.90 -6.48
CA LEU A 64 3.42 -15.16 -5.79
C LEU A 64 2.04 -15.75 -6.09
N ALA A 65 1.79 -16.16 -7.32
CA ALA A 65 0.54 -16.82 -7.68
C ALA A 65 0.35 -18.11 -6.89
N LYS A 66 1.41 -18.92 -6.75
CA LYS A 66 1.39 -20.16 -5.95
C LYS A 66 1.13 -19.85 -4.47
N LEU A 67 1.79 -18.84 -3.94
CA LEU A 67 1.58 -18.42 -2.54
C LEU A 67 0.13 -18.00 -2.32
N GLY A 68 -0.46 -17.26 -3.25
CA GLY A 68 -1.86 -16.87 -3.18
C GLY A 68 -2.79 -18.05 -3.10
N GLU A 69 -2.57 -19.06 -3.93
CA GLU A 69 -3.39 -20.26 -3.94
C GLU A 69 -3.26 -21.06 -2.64
N SER A 70 -2.05 -21.20 -2.11
CA SER A 70 -1.79 -22.03 -0.93
C SER A 70 -2.13 -21.36 0.39
N SER A 71 -2.09 -20.04 0.47
CA SER A 71 -2.24 -19.29 1.72
C SER A 71 -3.54 -18.50 1.84
N GLY A 72 -4.37 -18.51 0.80
CA GLY A 72 -5.61 -17.75 0.78
C GLY A 72 -5.42 -16.24 0.60
N LEU A 73 -4.22 -15.81 0.20
CA LEU A 73 -3.96 -14.42 -0.13
C LEU A 73 -4.47 -14.09 -1.53
N THR A 74 -5.07 -12.92 -1.66
CA THR A 74 -5.34 -12.35 -2.98
C THR A 74 -4.14 -11.51 -3.36
N VAL A 75 -3.41 -11.95 -4.37
CA VAL A 75 -2.17 -11.28 -4.81
C VAL A 75 -2.34 -10.76 -6.22
N ILE A 76 -2.03 -9.49 -6.41
CA ILE A 76 -2.03 -8.84 -7.72
C ILE A 76 -0.66 -8.22 -7.93
N SER A 77 -0.08 -8.43 -9.10
CA SER A 77 1.21 -7.83 -9.45
C SER A 77 1.12 -7.11 -10.78
N ARG A 78 1.84 -5.99 -10.89
CA ARG A 78 1.89 -5.20 -12.12
C ARG A 78 3.32 -4.72 -12.37
N ARG A 79 3.82 -4.95 -13.57
CA ARG A 79 5.10 -4.36 -13.98
C ARG A 79 4.96 -2.84 -13.99
N THR A 80 5.98 -2.16 -13.51
CA THR A 80 5.97 -0.70 -13.41
C THR A 80 7.38 -0.14 -13.67
N GLU A 81 7.48 1.17 -13.66
CA GLU A 81 8.73 1.89 -13.87
C GLU A 81 8.94 2.89 -12.75
N ILE A 82 10.19 3.32 -12.58
CA ILE A 82 10.51 4.38 -11.63
C ILE A 82 9.85 5.67 -12.10
N ARG A 83 9.08 6.29 -11.20
CA ARG A 83 8.50 7.60 -11.48
C ARG A 83 9.60 8.65 -11.40
N PRO A 84 9.82 9.44 -12.46
CA PRO A 84 10.82 10.52 -12.39
C PRO A 84 10.46 11.53 -11.31
N PRO A 85 11.43 12.08 -10.58
CA PRO A 85 11.17 13.14 -9.62
C PRO A 85 10.55 14.35 -10.32
N ARG A 86 9.51 14.93 -9.74
CA ARG A 86 8.90 16.15 -10.26
C ARG A 86 9.61 17.35 -9.62
N THR A 87 10.29 18.14 -10.44
CA THR A 87 11.06 19.29 -9.99
C THR A 87 10.24 20.58 -9.94
N ASP A 88 9.05 20.57 -10.53
CA ASP A 88 8.14 21.72 -10.61
C ASP A 88 7.10 21.75 -9.51
N MET A 89 7.18 20.84 -8.54
CA MET A 89 6.20 20.71 -7.46
C MET A 89 6.87 20.69 -6.10
N VAL A 90 6.12 21.20 -5.11
CA VAL A 90 6.55 21.20 -3.72
C VAL A 90 5.67 20.21 -2.95
N SER A 91 6.29 19.42 -2.09
CA SER A 91 5.56 18.46 -1.25
C SER A 91 5.06 19.13 0.02
N TYR A 92 3.80 18.86 0.35
CA TYR A 92 3.18 19.27 1.61
C TYR A 92 2.63 18.08 2.34
N THR A 93 2.71 18.13 3.66
CA THR A 93 1.99 17.19 4.52
C THR A 93 0.80 17.93 5.12
N VAL A 94 -0.37 17.33 5.00
CA VAL A 94 -1.62 17.91 5.49
C VAL A 94 -2.22 16.95 6.51
N ASP A 95 -2.51 17.47 7.70
CA ASP A 95 -3.17 16.70 8.75
C ASP A 95 -4.56 17.29 8.99
N VAL A 96 -5.55 16.44 9.02
CA VAL A 96 -6.95 16.83 9.25
C VAL A 96 -7.52 15.99 10.38
N VAL A 97 -8.16 16.65 11.33
CA VAL A 97 -8.90 15.98 12.41
C VAL A 97 -10.28 16.63 12.49
N CYS A 98 -11.31 15.82 12.45
CA CYS A 98 -12.69 16.31 12.53
C CYS A 98 -13.61 15.21 13.07
N LEU A 99 -14.87 15.54 13.31
CA LEU A 99 -15.89 14.55 13.63
C LEU A 99 -16.09 13.63 12.43
N ASP A 100 -16.19 12.33 12.71
CA ASP A 100 -16.44 11.36 11.64
C ASP A 100 -17.86 11.48 11.13
N GLN A 101 -17.98 11.56 9.81
CA GLN A 101 -19.26 11.54 9.10
C GLN A 101 -19.07 10.92 7.72
N PRO A 102 -20.13 10.34 7.16
CA PRO A 102 -20.03 9.77 5.82
C PRO A 102 -19.53 10.80 4.79
N GLY A 103 -18.62 10.40 3.95
CA GLY A 103 -18.14 11.22 2.85
C GLY A 103 -17.02 12.21 3.16
N VAL A 104 -16.46 12.21 4.39
CA VAL A 104 -15.36 13.13 4.74
C VAL A 104 -14.17 12.94 3.81
N LEU A 105 -13.72 11.70 3.61
CA LEU A 105 -12.58 11.42 2.75
C LEU A 105 -12.84 11.86 1.31
N HIS A 106 -14.03 11.58 0.80
CA HIS A 106 -14.42 12.00 -0.55
C HIS A 106 -14.41 13.52 -0.71
N SER A 107 -14.92 14.23 0.29
CA SER A 107 -14.92 15.70 0.28
C SER A 107 -13.51 16.28 0.27
N LEU A 108 -12.62 15.71 1.07
CA LEU A 108 -11.22 16.13 1.10
C LEU A 108 -10.50 15.81 -0.21
N ALA A 109 -10.73 14.63 -0.77
CA ALA A 109 -10.17 14.26 -2.07
C ALA A 109 -10.66 15.18 -3.17
N GLY A 110 -11.94 15.56 -3.14
CA GLY A 110 -12.51 16.52 -4.09
C GLY A 110 -11.90 17.90 -3.97
N PHE A 111 -11.62 18.34 -2.75
CA PHE A 111 -10.94 19.60 -2.49
C PHE A 111 -9.56 19.64 -3.17
N PHE A 112 -8.76 18.59 -3.00
CA PHE A 112 -7.43 18.51 -3.62
C PHE A 112 -7.54 18.38 -5.14
N SER A 113 -8.44 17.53 -5.62
CA SER A 113 -8.63 17.29 -7.04
C SER A 113 -9.05 18.58 -7.79
N SER A 114 -9.98 19.33 -7.22
CA SER A 114 -10.47 20.56 -7.86
C SER A 114 -9.40 21.65 -7.97
N ARG A 115 -8.33 21.53 -7.21
CA ARG A 115 -7.20 22.47 -7.22
C ARG A 115 -5.99 21.94 -7.97
N GLY A 116 -6.12 20.80 -8.64
CA GLY A 116 -5.00 20.20 -9.37
C GLY A 116 -3.88 19.73 -8.47
N ILE A 117 -4.18 19.39 -7.23
CA ILE A 117 -3.18 18.88 -6.27
C ILE A 117 -3.11 17.37 -6.38
N ASP A 118 -1.93 16.85 -6.67
CA ASP A 118 -1.69 15.41 -6.72
C ASP A 118 -1.51 14.85 -5.31
N ILE A 119 -2.17 13.74 -5.04
CA ILE A 119 -2.03 13.03 -3.77
C ILE A 119 -0.94 11.98 -3.94
N GLY A 120 0.16 12.11 -3.19
CA GLY A 120 1.24 11.13 -3.20
C GLY A 120 0.96 9.97 -2.25
N ASP A 121 0.41 10.26 -1.09
CA ASP A 121 0.11 9.27 -0.06
C ASP A 121 -1.00 9.81 0.83
N ILE A 122 -1.90 8.93 1.28
CA ILE A 122 -2.98 9.30 2.17
C ILE A 122 -3.24 8.18 3.15
N SER A 123 -3.38 8.53 4.41
CA SER A 123 -3.70 7.60 5.49
C SER A 123 -4.84 8.16 6.31
N THR A 124 -5.86 7.37 6.55
CA THR A 124 -7.03 7.80 7.30
C THR A 124 -7.36 6.81 8.40
N ARG A 125 -7.97 7.29 9.46
CA ARG A 125 -8.38 6.46 10.58
C ARG A 125 -9.57 7.09 11.30
N THR A 126 -10.46 6.25 11.78
CA THR A 126 -11.54 6.67 12.69
C THR A 126 -11.22 6.17 14.09
N TYR A 127 -11.59 6.93 15.10
CA TYR A 127 -11.38 6.59 16.50
C TYR A 127 -12.39 7.33 17.39
N ASN A 128 -12.50 6.91 18.65
CA ASN A 128 -13.33 7.61 19.61
C ASN A 128 -12.49 8.60 20.40
N ALA A 129 -12.97 9.83 20.57
CA ALA A 129 -12.28 10.85 21.35
C ALA A 129 -12.13 10.41 22.81
N ALA A 130 -10.96 10.69 23.41
CA ALA A 130 -10.58 10.19 24.74
C ALA A 130 -11.52 10.62 25.85
N HIS A 131 -12.05 11.85 25.81
CA HIS A 131 -12.87 12.42 26.90
C HIS A 131 -14.37 12.35 26.63
N THR A 132 -14.80 12.46 25.40
CA THR A 132 -16.23 12.54 25.04
C THR A 132 -16.75 11.25 24.43
N GLY A 133 -15.87 10.37 23.94
CA GLY A 133 -16.28 9.18 23.19
C GLY A 133 -16.83 9.49 21.81
N ALA A 134 -16.77 10.74 21.35
CA ALA A 134 -17.30 11.13 20.06
C ALA A 134 -16.50 10.47 18.92
N PRO A 135 -17.18 10.04 17.83
CA PRO A 135 -16.49 9.45 16.70
C PRO A 135 -15.67 10.52 15.96
N MET A 136 -14.38 10.27 15.80
CA MET A 136 -13.43 11.19 15.18
C MET A 136 -12.85 10.58 13.91
N PHE A 137 -12.46 11.45 12.98
CA PHE A 137 -11.78 11.12 11.75
C PHE A 137 -10.44 11.84 11.71
N SER A 138 -9.40 11.11 11.31
CA SER A 138 -8.05 11.64 11.16
C SER A 138 -7.50 11.27 9.79
N LEU A 139 -6.89 12.23 9.14
CA LEU A 139 -6.23 12.06 7.85
C LEU A 139 -4.82 12.65 7.90
#